data_15758314c32e5a89dec5fd31c57a4416
#
_entry.id   15758314c32e5a89dec5fd31c57a4416
#
_cell.length_a   1.000
_cell.length_b   1.000
_cell.length_c   1.000
_cell.angle_alpha   90.00
_cell.angle_beta   90.00
_cell.angle_gamma   90.00
#
_symmetry.space_group_name_H-M   'P 1'
#
loop_
_entity.id
_entity.type
_entity.pdbx_description
1 polymer ?
#
loop_
_entity_poly.entity_id
_entity_poly.type
_entity_poly.pdbx_seq_one_letter_code
_entity_poly.pdbx_strand_id
1 'polypeptide(L)'
;ATDWVKQGHELFAEKTDGHCPYCHQLLPADFAKQLAACFDEEYKSDIDSLENFQQSYNNTFARLLTQFDNNLNCEFSHIDFTVYKEQLINLKKTVQINQGLIQEKLDAPSRPIYLEDTSELIDSLNALIKKFNAAIQANNDIIASLQEKQAECKKSVWQHMAFLSKKELDAYRTSLKNVNAEISKLTKEQNDITQKGLSLKSQIAELNSQIVNVDSTMEAINK
;
A
#
# COMPACT_ATOMS: atom_id res chain seq x y z
N ALA A 1 35.34 -44.06 -4.86
CA ALA A 1 35.67 -45.50 -5.08
C ALA A 1 34.47 -46.39 -4.74
N THR A 2 33.66 -46.06 -3.75
CA THR A 2 32.47 -46.83 -3.30
C THR A 2 31.35 -46.92 -4.36
N ASP A 3 31.09 -45.85 -5.09
CA ASP A 3 30.04 -45.79 -6.09
C ASP A 3 30.28 -46.77 -7.25
N TRP A 4 31.52 -46.84 -7.73
CA TRP A 4 31.90 -47.81 -8.78
C TRP A 4 31.81 -49.24 -8.29
N VAL A 5 32.17 -49.53 -7.04
CA VAL A 5 32.06 -50.88 -6.45
C VAL A 5 30.60 -51.29 -6.32
N LYS A 6 29.71 -50.37 -5.90
CA LYS A 6 28.26 -50.58 -5.83
C LYS A 6 27.68 -50.93 -7.21
N GLN A 7 27.94 -50.06 -8.21
CA GLN A 7 27.48 -50.34 -9.60
C GLN A 7 28.04 -51.66 -10.14
N GLY A 8 29.32 -51.94 -9.88
CA GLY A 8 29.93 -53.18 -10.29
C GLY A 8 29.24 -54.41 -9.65
N HIS A 9 28.90 -54.32 -8.38
CA HIS A 9 28.22 -55.35 -7.64
C HIS A 9 26.77 -55.57 -8.20
N GLU A 10 26.00 -54.51 -8.36
CA GLU A 10 24.63 -54.55 -8.87
C GLU A 10 24.55 -55.12 -10.29
N LEU A 11 25.51 -54.78 -11.16
CA LEU A 11 25.49 -55.19 -12.57
C LEU A 11 26.07 -56.59 -12.80
N PHE A 12 27.03 -57.07 -11.98
CA PHE A 12 27.84 -58.23 -12.29
C PHE A 12 27.83 -59.31 -11.22
N ALA A 13 27.38 -59.06 -9.97
CA ALA A 13 27.47 -60.01 -8.87
C ALA A 13 26.77 -61.36 -9.18
N GLU A 14 25.63 -61.32 -9.83
CA GLU A 14 24.85 -62.53 -10.20
C GLU A 14 25.42 -63.27 -11.41
N LYS A 15 26.33 -62.64 -12.19
CA LYS A 15 26.79 -63.16 -13.49
C LYS A 15 28.18 -63.76 -13.44
N THR A 16 28.89 -63.69 -12.32
CA THR A 16 30.34 -63.96 -12.25
C THR A 16 30.70 -65.28 -11.58
N ASP A 17 29.73 -66.03 -11.09
CA ASP A 17 29.95 -67.38 -10.52
C ASP A 17 31.12 -67.44 -9.51
N GLY A 18 31.22 -66.44 -8.66
CA GLY A 18 32.29 -66.31 -7.66
C GLY A 18 33.62 -65.80 -8.19
N HIS A 19 33.71 -65.33 -9.42
CA HIS A 19 34.91 -64.78 -10.03
C HIS A 19 34.80 -63.24 -10.16
N CYS A 20 35.93 -62.55 -10.10
CA CYS A 20 35.99 -61.10 -10.33
C CYS A 20 35.57 -60.78 -11.79
N PRO A 21 34.60 -59.89 -12.03
CA PRO A 21 34.16 -59.56 -13.38
C PRO A 21 35.21 -58.88 -14.25
N TYR A 22 36.28 -58.39 -13.66
CA TYR A 22 37.35 -57.64 -14.33
C TYR A 22 38.60 -58.49 -14.62
N CYS A 23 39.07 -59.25 -13.63
CA CYS A 23 40.30 -60.03 -13.77
C CYS A 23 40.06 -61.54 -13.80
N HIS A 24 38.81 -62.01 -13.71
CA HIS A 24 38.41 -63.40 -13.69
C HIS A 24 39.05 -64.31 -12.61
N GLN A 25 39.68 -63.66 -11.58
CA GLN A 25 40.21 -64.43 -10.43
C GLN A 25 39.06 -64.85 -9.51
N LEU A 26 39.25 -65.97 -8.81
CA LEU A 26 38.30 -66.43 -7.80
C LEU A 26 38.27 -65.43 -6.63
N LEU A 27 37.10 -64.99 -6.24
CA LEU A 27 36.89 -64.10 -5.13
C LEU A 27 36.99 -64.87 -3.78
N PRO A 28 37.48 -64.25 -2.69
CA PRO A 28 37.45 -64.86 -1.36
C PRO A 28 36.00 -65.25 -0.95
N ALA A 29 35.87 -66.36 -0.20
CA ALA A 29 34.56 -66.86 0.22
C ALA A 29 33.75 -65.83 1.08
N ASP A 30 34.40 -64.92 1.75
CA ASP A 30 33.81 -63.86 2.57
C ASP A 30 33.67 -62.51 1.84
N PHE A 31 34.06 -62.45 0.56
CA PHE A 31 34.03 -61.20 -0.24
C PHE A 31 32.67 -60.55 -0.25
N ALA A 32 31.62 -61.31 -0.47
CA ALA A 32 30.24 -60.80 -0.48
C ALA A 32 29.85 -60.19 0.89
N LYS A 33 30.30 -60.82 1.99
CA LYS A 33 30.04 -60.27 3.35
C LYS A 33 30.84 -59.00 3.63
N GLN A 34 32.10 -58.93 3.20
CA GLN A 34 32.92 -57.73 3.34
C GLN A 34 32.39 -56.59 2.49
N LEU A 35 31.90 -56.90 1.29
CA LEU A 35 31.30 -55.92 0.40
C LEU A 35 29.99 -55.38 0.99
N ALA A 36 29.14 -56.29 1.51
CA ALA A 36 27.87 -55.87 2.14
C ALA A 36 28.11 -54.98 3.37
N ALA A 37 29.22 -55.17 4.12
CA ALA A 37 29.59 -54.32 5.23
C ALA A 37 30.02 -52.90 4.82
N CYS A 38 30.39 -52.67 3.55
CA CYS A 38 30.66 -51.33 3.02
C CYS A 38 29.38 -50.50 2.71
N PHE A 39 28.22 -51.19 2.66
CA PHE A 39 26.91 -50.57 2.40
C PHE A 39 25.96 -50.90 3.55
N ASP A 40 26.44 -50.60 4.76
CA ASP A 40 25.72 -50.81 6.03
C ASP A 40 24.55 -49.87 6.22
N GLU A 41 23.92 -49.93 7.39
CA GLU A 41 22.79 -49.08 7.74
C GLU A 41 23.18 -47.57 7.83
N GLU A 42 24.44 -47.26 8.14
CA GLU A 42 24.92 -45.88 8.15
C GLU A 42 24.95 -45.28 6.73
N TYR A 43 25.52 -46.03 5.78
CA TYR A 43 25.50 -45.64 4.35
C TYR A 43 24.09 -45.45 3.82
N LYS A 44 23.15 -46.33 4.16
CA LYS A 44 21.75 -46.21 3.76
C LYS A 44 21.09 -44.97 4.36
N SER A 45 21.32 -44.74 5.64
CA SER A 45 20.80 -43.54 6.33
C SER A 45 21.33 -42.22 5.72
N ASP A 46 22.59 -42.24 5.26
CA ASP A 46 23.21 -41.10 4.59
C ASP A 46 22.54 -40.81 3.23
N ILE A 47 22.25 -41.90 2.46
CA ILE A 47 21.52 -41.79 1.17
C ILE A 47 20.10 -41.27 1.39
N ASP A 48 19.37 -41.85 2.36
CA ASP A 48 18.02 -41.36 2.73
C ASP A 48 18.02 -39.91 3.13
N SER A 49 19.04 -39.46 3.88
CA SER A 49 19.21 -38.07 4.29
C SER A 49 19.45 -37.14 3.09
N LEU A 50 20.22 -37.59 2.11
CA LEU A 50 20.49 -36.83 0.88
C LEU A 50 19.24 -36.76 -0.02
N GLU A 51 18.45 -37.83 -0.12
CA GLU A 51 17.16 -37.80 -0.83
C GLU A 51 16.15 -36.86 -0.17
N ASN A 52 16.06 -36.90 1.15
CA ASN A 52 15.23 -35.96 1.92
C ASN A 52 15.67 -34.52 1.74
N PHE A 53 17.00 -34.28 1.70
CA PHE A 53 17.53 -32.95 1.40
C PHE A 53 17.13 -32.48 0.00
N GLN A 54 17.26 -33.34 -1.03
CA GLN A 54 16.85 -33.02 -2.39
C GLN A 54 15.36 -32.62 -2.45
N GLN A 55 14.48 -33.43 -1.84
CA GLN A 55 13.05 -33.13 -1.81
C GLN A 55 12.76 -31.81 -1.10
N SER A 56 13.39 -31.58 0.05
CA SER A 56 13.23 -30.34 0.82
C SER A 56 13.73 -29.12 0.03
N TYR A 57 14.88 -29.22 -0.62
CA TYR A 57 15.45 -28.19 -1.47
C TYR A 57 14.49 -27.84 -2.62
N ASN A 58 14.05 -28.86 -3.37
CA ASN A 58 13.15 -28.68 -4.50
C ASN A 58 11.82 -28.02 -4.08
N ASN A 59 11.20 -28.50 -3.00
CA ASN A 59 9.93 -27.99 -2.52
C ASN A 59 10.06 -26.54 -2.01
N THR A 60 11.14 -26.24 -1.33
CA THR A 60 11.39 -24.90 -0.79
C THR A 60 11.57 -23.88 -1.91
N PHE A 61 12.43 -24.20 -2.88
CA PHE A 61 12.67 -23.30 -4.00
C PHE A 61 11.49 -23.22 -4.97
N ALA A 62 10.74 -24.29 -5.18
CA ALA A 62 9.52 -24.23 -5.99
C ALA A 62 8.51 -23.24 -5.38
N ARG A 63 8.30 -23.28 -4.05
CA ARG A 63 7.43 -22.32 -3.35
C ARG A 63 7.97 -20.89 -3.43
N LEU A 64 9.25 -20.71 -3.18
CA LEU A 64 9.89 -19.39 -3.18
C LEU A 64 9.82 -18.74 -4.57
N LEU A 65 10.17 -19.48 -5.61
CA LEU A 65 10.12 -18.99 -6.99
C LEU A 65 8.68 -18.66 -7.43
N THR A 66 7.71 -19.48 -7.03
CA THR A 66 6.29 -19.18 -7.27
C THR A 66 5.85 -17.88 -6.61
N GLN A 67 6.30 -17.63 -5.38
CA GLN A 67 6.00 -16.37 -4.68
C GLN A 67 6.63 -15.17 -5.40
N PHE A 68 7.88 -15.28 -5.85
CA PHE A 68 8.54 -14.23 -6.60
C PHE A 68 7.88 -14.00 -7.98
N ASP A 69 7.46 -15.05 -8.68
CA ASP A 69 6.72 -14.92 -9.94
C ASP A 69 5.38 -14.21 -9.74
N ASN A 70 4.66 -14.50 -8.66
CA ASN A 70 3.38 -13.87 -8.34
C ASN A 70 3.49 -12.35 -8.16
N ASN A 71 4.63 -11.84 -7.71
CA ASN A 71 4.84 -10.40 -7.59
C ASN A 71 4.82 -9.68 -8.94
N LEU A 72 5.09 -10.39 -10.05
CA LEU A 72 5.02 -9.81 -11.41
C LEU A 72 3.59 -9.55 -11.88
N ASN A 73 2.58 -10.08 -11.19
CA ASN A 73 1.17 -9.84 -11.47
C ASN A 73 0.66 -8.51 -10.87
N CYS A 74 1.53 -7.72 -10.24
CA CYS A 74 1.17 -6.41 -9.71
C CYS A 74 0.91 -5.41 -10.84
N GLU A 75 -0.31 -4.86 -10.90
CA GLU A 75 -0.75 -3.92 -11.95
C GLU A 75 -0.39 -2.45 -11.64
N PHE A 76 0.43 -2.17 -10.62
CA PHE A 76 0.79 -0.81 -10.25
C PHE A 76 1.77 -0.21 -11.27
N SER A 77 1.30 0.72 -12.09
CA SER A 77 2.01 1.28 -13.26
C SER A 77 3.32 2.02 -12.95
N HIS A 78 3.55 2.38 -11.69
CA HIS A 78 4.77 3.10 -11.28
C HIS A 78 5.91 2.18 -10.80
N ILE A 79 5.74 0.85 -10.91
CA ILE A 79 6.80 -0.11 -10.60
C ILE A 79 7.46 -0.59 -11.89
N ASP A 80 8.79 -0.38 -11.98
CA ASP A 80 9.61 -0.97 -13.02
C ASP A 80 10.16 -2.33 -12.55
N PHE A 81 9.70 -3.40 -13.18
CA PHE A 81 10.12 -4.78 -12.89
C PHE A 81 11.35 -5.24 -13.68
N THR A 82 12.01 -4.39 -14.44
CA THR A 82 13.12 -4.81 -15.31
C THR A 82 14.25 -5.48 -14.53
N VAL A 83 14.79 -4.81 -13.52
CA VAL A 83 15.85 -5.36 -12.64
C VAL A 83 15.35 -6.56 -11.84
N TYR A 84 14.09 -6.52 -11.37
CA TYR A 84 13.51 -7.63 -10.63
C TYR A 84 13.44 -8.91 -11.48
N LYS A 85 12.99 -8.81 -12.73
CA LYS A 85 12.93 -9.94 -13.67
C LYS A 85 14.31 -10.53 -13.95
N GLU A 86 15.31 -9.67 -14.13
CA GLU A 86 16.69 -10.09 -14.35
C GLU A 86 17.24 -10.89 -13.16
N GLN A 87 17.08 -10.36 -11.94
CA GLN A 87 17.51 -11.05 -10.71
C GLN A 87 16.76 -12.38 -10.50
N LEU A 88 15.47 -12.42 -10.80
CA LEU A 88 14.65 -13.63 -10.71
C LEU A 88 15.10 -14.71 -11.72
N ILE A 89 15.44 -14.30 -12.93
CA ILE A 89 16.00 -15.22 -13.94
C ILE A 89 17.32 -15.81 -13.46
N ASN A 90 18.20 -14.98 -12.87
CA ASN A 90 19.48 -15.42 -12.33
C ASN A 90 19.27 -16.40 -11.17
N LEU A 91 18.35 -16.10 -10.23
CA LEU A 91 18.02 -17.02 -9.16
C LEU A 91 17.50 -18.38 -9.69
N LYS A 92 16.59 -18.37 -10.68
CA LYS A 92 16.09 -19.61 -11.30
C LYS A 92 17.21 -20.45 -11.91
N LYS A 93 18.17 -19.82 -12.58
CA LYS A 93 19.33 -20.50 -13.16
C LYS A 93 20.22 -21.12 -12.07
N THR A 94 20.53 -20.37 -11.02
CA THR A 94 21.35 -20.86 -9.90
C THR A 94 20.68 -22.03 -9.19
N VAL A 95 19.36 -21.95 -8.96
CA VAL A 95 18.60 -23.07 -8.37
C VAL A 95 18.64 -24.30 -9.27
N GLN A 96 18.51 -24.13 -10.58
CA GLN A 96 18.58 -25.24 -11.54
C GLN A 96 19.98 -25.91 -11.55
N ILE A 97 21.05 -25.11 -11.47
CA ILE A 97 22.43 -25.64 -11.33
C ILE A 97 22.52 -26.46 -10.05
N ASN A 98 22.07 -25.94 -8.92
CA ASN A 98 22.11 -26.65 -7.65
C ASN A 98 21.30 -27.94 -7.65
N GLN A 99 20.12 -27.94 -8.28
CA GLN A 99 19.33 -29.17 -8.45
C GLN A 99 20.09 -30.24 -9.24
N GLY A 100 20.81 -29.82 -10.29
CA GLY A 100 21.70 -30.72 -11.05
C GLY A 100 22.84 -31.26 -10.19
N LEU A 101 23.50 -30.41 -9.41
CA LEU A 101 24.58 -30.82 -8.51
C LEU A 101 24.11 -31.79 -7.42
N ILE A 102 22.92 -31.56 -6.84
CA ILE A 102 22.33 -32.46 -5.85
C ILE A 102 22.02 -33.82 -6.49
N GLN A 103 21.51 -33.83 -7.72
CA GLN A 103 21.28 -35.09 -8.47
C GLN A 103 22.61 -35.81 -8.76
N GLU A 104 23.64 -35.11 -9.21
CA GLU A 104 24.98 -35.70 -9.37
C GLU A 104 25.51 -36.31 -8.07
N LYS A 105 25.22 -35.69 -6.91
CA LYS A 105 25.58 -36.22 -5.60
C LYS A 105 24.84 -37.50 -5.27
N LEU A 106 23.58 -37.61 -5.62
CA LEU A 106 22.80 -38.86 -5.46
C LEU A 106 23.31 -40.00 -6.39
N ASP A 107 23.67 -39.63 -7.62
CA ASP A 107 24.18 -40.59 -8.59
C ASP A 107 25.62 -41.09 -8.23
N ALA A 108 26.40 -40.21 -7.57
CA ALA A 108 27.76 -40.51 -7.15
C ALA A 108 28.04 -39.97 -5.72
N PRO A 109 27.51 -40.64 -4.68
CA PRO A 109 27.59 -40.15 -3.27
C PRO A 109 28.97 -39.92 -2.74
N SER A 110 29.99 -40.56 -3.23
CA SER A 110 31.39 -40.34 -2.80
C SER A 110 32.02 -39.07 -3.37
N ARG A 111 31.38 -38.45 -4.39
CA ARG A 111 31.92 -37.23 -5.02
C ARG A 111 31.60 -35.99 -4.20
N PRO A 112 32.58 -35.16 -3.88
CA PRO A 112 32.30 -33.86 -3.25
C PRO A 112 31.64 -32.91 -4.25
N ILE A 113 30.59 -32.22 -3.81
CA ILE A 113 29.93 -31.15 -4.56
C ILE A 113 29.88 -29.89 -3.71
N TYR A 114 29.75 -28.74 -4.37
CA TYR A 114 29.55 -27.43 -3.71
C TYR A 114 28.38 -26.76 -4.42
N LEU A 115 27.37 -26.37 -3.64
CA LEU A 115 26.23 -25.65 -4.16
C LEU A 115 26.57 -24.18 -4.36
N GLU A 116 26.03 -23.58 -5.40
CA GLU A 116 26.10 -22.15 -5.64
C GLU A 116 25.26 -21.38 -4.59
N ASP A 117 25.82 -20.27 -4.10
CA ASP A 117 25.11 -19.44 -3.12
C ASP A 117 23.96 -18.66 -3.78
N THR A 118 22.78 -18.73 -3.16
CA THR A 118 21.57 -18.05 -3.59
C THR A 118 21.22 -16.85 -2.72
N SER A 119 21.93 -16.63 -1.62
CA SER A 119 21.58 -15.66 -0.57
C SER A 119 21.55 -14.23 -1.11
N GLU A 120 22.58 -13.81 -1.84
CA GLU A 120 22.68 -12.45 -2.38
C GLU A 120 21.54 -12.15 -3.38
N LEU A 121 21.15 -13.14 -4.19
CA LEU A 121 20.06 -12.98 -5.16
C LEU A 121 18.69 -12.84 -4.45
N ILE A 122 18.49 -13.64 -3.41
CA ILE A 122 17.28 -13.58 -2.58
C ILE A 122 17.19 -12.25 -1.85
N ASP A 123 18.30 -11.79 -1.26
CA ASP A 123 18.35 -10.50 -0.55
C ASP A 123 18.13 -9.32 -1.49
N SER A 124 18.68 -9.37 -2.70
CA SER A 124 18.44 -8.36 -3.73
C SER A 124 16.97 -8.29 -4.13
N LEU A 125 16.33 -9.44 -4.38
CA LEU A 125 14.90 -9.52 -4.70
C LEU A 125 14.04 -8.98 -3.54
N ASN A 126 14.36 -9.35 -2.30
CA ASN A 126 13.64 -8.87 -1.12
C ASN A 126 13.80 -7.35 -0.92
N ALA A 127 14.97 -6.79 -1.22
CA ALA A 127 15.20 -5.35 -1.18
C ALA A 127 14.36 -4.61 -2.22
N LEU A 128 14.22 -5.16 -3.43
CA LEU A 128 13.35 -4.61 -4.47
C LEU A 128 11.87 -4.67 -4.06
N ILE A 129 11.41 -5.79 -3.49
CA ILE A 129 10.04 -5.94 -2.97
C ILE A 129 9.74 -4.89 -1.89
N LYS A 130 10.67 -4.65 -0.98
CA LYS A 130 10.52 -3.60 0.05
C LYS A 130 10.33 -2.22 -0.58
N LYS A 131 11.08 -1.88 -1.64
CA LYS A 131 10.91 -0.63 -2.39
C LYS A 131 9.55 -0.54 -3.06
N PHE A 132 9.09 -1.63 -3.68
CA PHE A 132 7.77 -1.70 -4.33
C PHE A 132 6.64 -1.50 -3.32
N ASN A 133 6.70 -2.19 -2.19
CA ASN A 133 5.72 -2.06 -1.12
C ASN A 133 5.67 -0.63 -0.54
N ALA A 134 6.83 0.03 -0.40
CA ALA A 134 6.88 1.43 0.05
C ALA A 134 6.22 2.38 -0.97
N ALA A 135 6.42 2.16 -2.28
CA ALA A 135 5.78 2.96 -3.32
C ALA A 135 4.25 2.75 -3.35
N ILE A 136 3.79 1.51 -3.21
CA ILE A 136 2.35 1.19 -3.11
C ILE A 136 1.75 1.82 -1.86
N GLN A 137 2.42 1.73 -0.71
CA GLN A 137 1.93 2.33 0.54
C GLN A 137 1.82 3.84 0.41
N ALA A 138 2.83 4.52 -0.14
CA ALA A 138 2.78 5.96 -0.37
C ALA A 138 1.60 6.37 -1.28
N ASN A 139 1.30 5.60 -2.31
CA ASN A 139 0.14 5.83 -3.15
C ASN A 139 -1.19 5.62 -2.39
N ASN A 140 -1.28 4.58 -1.57
CA ASN A 140 -2.46 4.31 -0.76
C ASN A 140 -2.72 5.43 0.26
N ASP A 141 -1.66 5.98 0.87
CA ASP A 141 -1.75 7.11 1.80
C ASP A 141 -2.27 8.38 1.09
N ILE A 142 -1.83 8.62 -0.15
CA ILE A 142 -2.37 9.72 -0.98
C ILE A 142 -3.86 9.51 -1.24
N ILE A 143 -4.27 8.31 -1.63
CA ILE A 143 -5.68 7.99 -1.90
C ILE A 143 -6.52 8.15 -0.62
N ALA A 144 -6.05 7.66 0.51
CA ALA A 144 -6.73 7.77 1.80
C ALA A 144 -6.93 9.23 2.24
N SER A 145 -5.97 10.12 1.94
CA SER A 145 -6.04 11.55 2.26
C SER A 145 -6.67 12.43 1.16
N LEU A 146 -7.16 11.85 0.07
CA LEU A 146 -7.64 12.59 -1.11
C LEU A 146 -8.76 13.57 -0.79
N GLN A 147 -9.74 13.18 0.03
CA GLN A 147 -10.87 14.02 0.42
C GLN A 147 -10.41 15.24 1.23
N GLU A 148 -9.48 15.04 2.16
CA GLU A 148 -8.90 16.10 2.98
C GLU A 148 -8.14 17.10 2.10
N LYS A 149 -7.29 16.60 1.20
CA LYS A 149 -6.54 17.44 0.24
C LYS A 149 -7.45 18.21 -0.72
N GLN A 150 -8.55 17.63 -1.14
CA GLN A 150 -9.55 18.33 -1.93
C GLN A 150 -10.21 19.46 -1.13
N ALA A 151 -10.52 19.24 0.15
CA ALA A 151 -11.08 20.26 1.02
C ALA A 151 -10.09 21.40 1.25
N GLU A 152 -8.83 21.12 1.50
CA GLU A 152 -7.75 22.10 1.63
C GLU A 152 -7.56 22.93 0.34
N CYS A 153 -7.56 22.28 -0.81
CA CYS A 153 -7.48 22.95 -2.10
C CYS A 153 -8.66 23.91 -2.31
N LYS A 154 -9.89 23.45 -2.08
CA LYS A 154 -11.09 24.31 -2.14
C LYS A 154 -10.98 25.51 -1.21
N LYS A 155 -10.55 25.29 0.04
CA LYS A 155 -10.33 26.36 1.01
C LYS A 155 -9.32 27.39 0.51
N SER A 156 -8.19 26.93 -0.02
CA SER A 156 -7.13 27.80 -0.55
C SER A 156 -7.61 28.63 -1.74
N VAL A 157 -8.39 28.03 -2.65
CA VAL A 157 -9.00 28.74 -3.78
C VAL A 157 -9.95 29.83 -3.28
N TRP A 158 -10.84 29.52 -2.33
CA TRP A 158 -11.75 30.52 -1.76
C TRP A 158 -11.01 31.64 -1.02
N GLN A 159 -9.95 31.32 -0.28
CA GLN A 159 -9.10 32.33 0.37
C GLN A 159 -8.44 33.27 -0.65
N HIS A 160 -7.94 32.70 -1.76
CA HIS A 160 -7.34 33.48 -2.82
C HIS A 160 -8.37 34.40 -3.51
N MET A 161 -9.55 33.88 -3.83
CA MET A 161 -10.65 34.67 -4.39
C MET A 161 -11.07 35.80 -3.44
N ALA A 162 -11.21 35.49 -2.14
CA ALA A 162 -11.53 36.50 -1.15
C ALA A 162 -10.44 37.58 -1.05
N PHE A 163 -9.16 37.21 -1.16
CA PHE A 163 -8.03 38.14 -1.20
C PHE A 163 -8.10 39.05 -2.43
N LEU A 164 -8.33 38.50 -3.61
CA LEU A 164 -8.46 39.29 -4.85
C LEU A 164 -9.64 40.27 -4.79
N SER A 165 -10.77 39.87 -4.23
CA SER A 165 -11.98 40.71 -4.11
C SER A 165 -12.01 41.55 -2.84
N LYS A 166 -10.97 41.51 -2.01
CA LYS A 166 -10.97 42.19 -0.70
C LYS A 166 -11.34 43.66 -0.78
N LYS A 167 -10.73 44.38 -1.73
CA LYS A 167 -10.97 45.85 -1.88
C LYS A 167 -12.44 46.14 -2.20
N GLU A 168 -13.05 45.34 -3.08
CA GLU A 168 -14.45 45.51 -3.49
C GLU A 168 -15.40 45.09 -2.38
N LEU A 169 -15.11 44.00 -1.66
CA LEU A 169 -15.89 43.55 -0.51
C LEU A 169 -15.86 44.57 0.64
N ASP A 170 -14.72 45.18 0.93
CA ASP A 170 -14.59 46.18 1.97
C ASP A 170 -15.30 47.49 1.59
N ALA A 171 -15.24 47.90 0.31
CA ALA A 171 -16.01 49.01 -0.21
C ALA A 171 -17.53 48.74 -0.10
N TYR A 172 -17.98 47.57 -0.49
CA TYR A 172 -19.38 47.16 -0.35
C TYR A 172 -19.85 47.15 1.12
N ARG A 173 -19.09 46.59 2.03
CA ARG A 173 -19.41 46.56 3.46
C ARG A 173 -19.51 47.97 4.05
N THR A 174 -18.60 48.86 3.65
CA THR A 174 -18.63 50.24 4.05
C THR A 174 -19.88 50.96 3.54
N SER A 175 -20.21 50.79 2.28
CA SER A 175 -21.43 51.34 1.69
C SER A 175 -22.69 50.79 2.38
N LEU A 176 -22.77 49.48 2.64
CA LEU A 176 -23.90 48.89 3.36
C LEU A 176 -24.06 49.44 4.78
N LYS A 177 -22.95 49.65 5.49
CA LYS A 177 -22.95 50.24 6.83
C LYS A 177 -23.50 51.66 6.76
N ASN A 178 -23.06 52.47 5.79
CA ASN A 178 -23.53 53.85 5.61
C ASN A 178 -25.01 53.89 5.29
N VAL A 179 -25.50 53.08 4.37
CA VAL A 179 -26.94 53.00 4.02
C VAL A 179 -27.77 52.56 5.22
N ASN A 180 -27.35 51.61 6.01
CA ASN A 180 -28.07 51.18 7.21
C ASN A 180 -28.09 52.26 8.28
N ALA A 181 -27.03 53.06 8.43
CA ALA A 181 -26.99 54.21 9.34
C ALA A 181 -27.97 55.29 8.87
N GLU A 182 -28.04 55.57 7.58
CA GLU A 182 -28.99 56.53 6.99
C GLU A 182 -30.46 56.07 7.12
N ILE A 183 -30.73 54.79 6.87
CA ILE A 183 -32.08 54.22 7.11
C ILE A 183 -32.47 54.38 8.58
N SER A 184 -31.58 54.14 9.54
CA SER A 184 -31.86 54.30 10.95
C SER A 184 -32.14 55.75 11.31
N LYS A 185 -31.42 56.70 10.71
CA LYS A 185 -31.63 58.14 10.90
C LYS A 185 -32.97 58.57 10.36
N LEU A 186 -33.27 58.20 9.10
CA LEU A 186 -34.55 58.52 8.45
C LEU A 186 -35.75 57.93 9.19
N THR A 187 -35.62 56.68 9.70
CA THR A 187 -36.66 56.04 10.51
C THR A 187 -36.95 56.85 11.79
N LYS A 188 -35.89 57.34 12.43
CA LYS A 188 -36.05 58.19 13.62
C LYS A 188 -36.73 59.55 13.30
N GLU A 189 -36.28 60.19 12.23
CA GLU A 189 -36.90 61.42 11.74
C GLU A 189 -38.38 61.20 11.38
N GLN A 190 -38.72 60.10 10.72
CA GLN A 190 -40.11 59.75 10.40
C GLN A 190 -40.96 59.56 11.64
N ASN A 191 -40.41 58.88 12.68
CA ASN A 191 -41.12 58.73 13.95
C ASN A 191 -41.35 60.06 14.64
N ASP A 192 -40.33 60.95 14.65
CA ASP A 192 -40.41 62.28 15.26
C ASP A 192 -41.46 63.14 14.54
N ILE A 193 -41.50 63.09 13.19
CA ILE A 193 -42.53 63.80 12.41
C ILE A 193 -43.93 63.22 12.68
N THR A 194 -44.03 61.93 12.82
CA THR A 194 -45.34 61.26 13.11
C THR A 194 -45.84 61.71 14.50
N GLN A 195 -44.97 61.74 15.49
CA GLN A 195 -45.32 62.21 16.85
C GLN A 195 -45.72 63.66 16.87
N LYS A 196 -44.98 64.54 16.16
CA LYS A 196 -45.35 65.95 15.99
C LYS A 196 -46.71 66.05 15.29
N GLY A 197 -46.98 65.26 14.26
CA GLY A 197 -48.28 65.24 13.59
C GLY A 197 -49.45 64.87 14.51
N LEU A 198 -49.25 63.86 15.38
CA LEU A 198 -50.24 63.50 16.40
C LEU A 198 -50.46 64.58 17.41
N SER A 199 -49.39 65.23 17.90
CA SER A 199 -49.50 66.37 18.82
C SER A 199 -50.24 67.55 18.23
N LEU A 200 -49.94 67.94 16.97
CA LEU A 200 -50.65 68.97 16.25
C LEU A 200 -52.12 68.67 16.05
N LYS A 201 -52.46 67.44 15.72
CA LYS A 201 -53.87 67.01 15.61
C LYS A 201 -54.62 67.16 16.92
N SER A 202 -53.99 66.82 18.05
CA SER A 202 -54.56 67.03 19.40
C SER A 202 -54.80 68.50 19.70
N GLN A 203 -53.81 69.37 19.39
CA GLN A 203 -53.95 70.78 19.55
C GLN A 203 -55.07 71.40 18.69
N ILE A 204 -55.17 70.94 17.44
CA ILE A 204 -56.26 71.35 16.55
C ILE A 204 -57.62 70.97 17.15
N ALA A 205 -57.77 69.72 17.64
CA ALA A 205 -59.00 69.24 18.27
C ALA A 205 -59.36 70.12 19.53
N GLU A 206 -58.41 70.46 20.33
CA GLU A 206 -58.59 71.32 21.51
C GLU A 206 -58.99 72.75 21.12
N LEU A 207 -58.32 73.34 20.14
CA LEU A 207 -58.67 74.69 19.63
C LEU A 207 -60.09 74.69 19.00
N ASN A 208 -60.47 73.67 18.24
CA ASN A 208 -61.82 73.55 17.71
C ASN A 208 -62.89 73.46 18.81
N SER A 209 -62.59 72.77 19.94
CA SER A 209 -63.47 72.71 21.11
C SER A 209 -63.61 74.06 21.78
N GLN A 210 -62.52 74.80 21.84
CA GLN A 210 -62.54 76.15 22.36
C GLN A 210 -63.34 77.12 21.51
N ILE A 211 -63.22 77.00 20.16
CA ILE A 211 -64.04 77.80 19.21
C ILE A 211 -65.53 77.55 19.43
N VAL A 212 -65.93 76.25 19.49
CA VAL A 212 -67.33 75.90 19.76
C VAL A 212 -67.85 76.47 21.08
N ASN A 213 -67.01 76.47 22.13
CA ASN A 213 -67.37 77.05 23.41
C ASN A 213 -67.54 78.59 23.33
N VAL A 214 -66.66 79.27 22.57
CA VAL A 214 -66.72 80.73 22.39
C VAL A 214 -68.00 81.04 21.55
N ASP A 215 -68.25 80.28 20.47
CA ASP A 215 -69.44 80.51 19.67
C ASP A 215 -70.77 80.37 20.47
N SER A 216 -70.78 79.34 21.34
CA SER A 216 -71.97 79.10 22.20
C SER A 216 -72.11 80.17 23.23
N THR A 217 -70.97 80.75 23.73
CA THR A 217 -70.99 81.87 24.67
C THR A 217 -71.50 83.16 23.99
N MET A 218 -71.01 83.40 22.76
CA MET A 218 -71.45 84.59 22.02
C MET A 218 -72.95 84.45 21.63
N GLU A 219 -73.48 83.29 21.30
CA GLU A 219 -74.90 83.12 21.13
C GLU A 219 -75.77 83.37 22.38
N ALA A 220 -75.16 83.02 23.55
CA ALA A 220 -75.83 83.26 24.81
C ALA A 220 -75.82 84.74 25.22
N ILE A 221 -74.85 85.54 24.78
CA ILE A 221 -74.77 87.03 25.04
C ILE A 221 -75.67 87.77 24.09
N ASN A 222 -75.98 87.30 22.87
CA ASN A 222 -76.79 87.93 21.84
C ASN A 222 -78.31 87.66 21.96
N LYS A 223 -78.69 86.84 22.95
CA LYS A 223 -80.11 86.59 23.32
C LYS A 223 -80.47 87.50 24.52
#